data_4c28bee784bd09c6f867a323ce955a0f
#
_entry.id   4c28bee784bd09c6f867a323ce955a0f
#
_cell.length_a   1.000
_cell.length_b   1.000
_cell.length_c   1.000
_cell.angle_alpha   90.00
_cell.angle_beta   90.00
_cell.angle_gamma   90.00
#
_symmetry.space_group_name_H-M   'P 1'
#
loop_
_entity.id
_entity.type
_entity.pdbx_description
1 polymer ?
#
loop_
_entity_poly.entity_id
_entity_poly.type
_entity_poly.pdbx_seq_one_letter_code
_entity_poly.pdbx_strand_id
1 'polypeptide(L)'
;MRIEKILSEFDGLGLEIAVIVPEGNPKGVIQFSHGMAEHKERYYDFMNYLSDHGYVCVIHDHRGHGGSVEKAEDYGFFYTENEQAIIEDLHTVTKYIKHIYSGLPVFLFSHSMGTLVARGYLKRYDSEI
;
A
#
# COMPACT_ATOMS: atom_id res chain seq x y z
N MET A 1 13.06 -9.10 -1.26
CA MET A 1 11.66 -8.67 -0.95
C MET A 1 11.35 -8.96 0.50
N ARG A 2 10.69 -8.06 1.15
CA ARG A 2 10.30 -8.20 2.56
C ARG A 2 8.78 -8.16 2.67
N ILE A 3 8.19 -9.14 3.36
CA ILE A 3 6.76 -9.19 3.67
C ILE A 3 6.59 -8.98 5.16
N GLU A 4 5.73 -8.07 5.56
CA GLU A 4 5.43 -7.85 6.98
C GLU A 4 4.01 -7.34 7.17
N LYS A 5 3.53 -7.31 8.40
CA LYS A 5 2.22 -6.73 8.74
C LYS A 5 2.40 -5.48 9.55
N ILE A 6 1.62 -4.45 9.20
CA ILE A 6 1.51 -3.22 9.98
C ILE A 6 0.05 -3.05 10.38
N LEU A 7 -0.20 -2.29 11.44
CA LEU A 7 -1.55 -2.12 11.95
C LEU A 7 -2.19 -0.86 11.39
N SER A 8 -3.39 -1.00 10.86
CA SER A 8 -4.19 0.14 10.41
C SER A 8 -4.38 1.14 11.55
N GLU A 9 -4.13 2.40 11.28
CA GLU A 9 -4.40 3.47 12.26
C GLU A 9 -5.89 3.71 12.46
N PHE A 10 -6.74 3.21 11.55
CA PHE A 10 -8.17 3.36 11.67
C PHE A 10 -8.74 2.47 12.77
N ASP A 11 -8.39 1.17 12.75
CA ASP A 11 -9.00 0.19 13.64
C ASP A 11 -8.07 -0.93 14.10
N GLY A 12 -6.79 -0.86 13.78
CA GLY A 12 -5.82 -1.87 14.19
C GLY A 12 -5.81 -3.15 13.35
N LEU A 13 -6.57 -3.19 12.25
CA LEU A 13 -6.51 -4.36 11.35
C LEU A 13 -5.08 -4.56 10.84
N GLY A 14 -4.61 -5.81 10.82
CA GLY A 14 -3.30 -6.14 10.25
C GLY A 14 -3.32 -6.02 8.73
N LEU A 15 -2.51 -5.11 8.21
CA LEU A 15 -2.34 -4.91 6.76
C LEU A 15 -1.04 -5.59 6.34
N GLU A 16 -1.13 -6.52 5.39
CA GLU A 16 0.07 -7.17 4.87
C GLU A 16 0.68 -6.32 3.77
N ILE A 17 1.96 -6.02 3.93
CA ILE A 17 2.72 -5.22 2.95
C ILE A 17 3.87 -6.03 2.39
N ALA A 18 4.28 -5.66 1.17
CA ALA A 18 5.51 -6.14 0.55
C ALA A 18 6.38 -4.96 0.17
N VAL A 19 7.67 -5.08 0.44
CA VAL A 19 8.66 -4.04 0.14
C VAL A 19 9.76 -4.64 -0.72
N ILE A 20 10.04 -4.01 -1.85
CA ILE A 20 11.15 -4.37 -2.73
C ILE A 20 12.10 -3.17 -2.78
N VAL A 21 13.36 -3.42 -2.41
CA VAL A 21 14.38 -2.37 -2.28
C VAL A 21 15.39 -2.52 -3.42
N PRO A 22 15.77 -1.41 -4.10
CA PRO A 22 16.79 -1.48 -5.14
C PRO A 22 18.19 -1.65 -4.54
N GLU A 23 19.14 -2.02 -5.39
CA GLU A 23 20.55 -1.95 -5.04
C GLU A 23 20.99 -0.48 -5.04
N GLY A 24 21.86 -0.11 -4.11
CA GLY A 24 22.38 1.25 -4.01
C GLY A 24 21.38 2.23 -3.42
N ASN A 25 21.61 3.52 -3.66
CA ASN A 25 20.79 4.59 -3.11
C ASN A 25 19.51 4.76 -3.91
N PRO A 26 18.33 4.64 -3.29
CA PRO A 26 17.06 4.77 -4.01
C PRO A 26 16.79 6.21 -4.43
N LYS A 27 16.13 6.35 -5.59
CA LYS A 27 15.71 7.64 -6.16
C LYS A 27 14.42 8.15 -5.53
N GLY A 28 13.61 7.25 -5.00
CA GLY A 28 12.32 7.57 -4.42
C GLY A 28 11.58 6.29 -4.06
N VAL A 29 10.37 6.45 -3.57
CA VAL A 29 9.48 5.34 -3.20
C VAL A 29 8.23 5.40 -4.05
N ILE A 30 7.83 4.27 -4.61
CA ILE A 30 6.56 4.14 -5.33
C ILE A 30 5.64 3.28 -4.46
N GLN A 31 4.53 3.85 -4.05
CA GLN A 31 3.49 3.19 -3.27
C GLN A 31 2.37 2.76 -4.21
N PHE A 32 1.89 1.52 -4.06
CA PHE A 32 0.91 0.93 -4.94
C PHE A 32 -0.44 0.76 -4.25
N SER A 33 -1.52 1.07 -4.97
CA SER A 33 -2.90 0.85 -4.56
C SER A 33 -3.58 -0.03 -5.61
N HIS A 34 -3.81 -1.32 -5.27
CA HIS A 34 -4.32 -2.31 -6.22
C HIS A 34 -5.84 -2.21 -6.43
N GLY A 35 -6.36 -2.91 -7.43
CA GLY A 35 -7.78 -2.95 -7.76
C GLY A 35 -8.58 -3.95 -6.92
N MET A 36 -9.90 -3.92 -7.10
CA MET A 36 -10.82 -4.84 -6.41
C MET A 36 -10.53 -6.29 -6.83
N ALA A 37 -10.64 -7.20 -5.87
CA ALA A 37 -10.41 -8.63 -6.06
C ALA A 37 -8.99 -8.97 -6.54
N GLU A 38 -8.08 -8.01 -6.47
CA GLU A 38 -6.66 -8.22 -6.70
C GLU A 38 -5.95 -8.50 -5.37
N HIS A 39 -4.67 -8.68 -5.43
CA HIS A 39 -3.79 -8.81 -4.28
C HIS A 39 -2.39 -8.31 -4.67
N LYS A 40 -1.56 -8.04 -3.68
CA LYS A 40 -0.26 -7.41 -3.92
C LYS A 40 0.66 -8.20 -4.86
N GLU A 41 0.57 -9.53 -4.83
CA GLU A 41 1.43 -10.42 -5.63
C GLU A 41 1.30 -10.15 -7.14
N ARG A 42 0.16 -9.66 -7.58
CA ARG A 42 -0.08 -9.32 -8.98
C ARG A 42 0.90 -8.28 -9.51
N TYR A 43 1.44 -7.45 -8.64
CA TYR A 43 2.29 -6.33 -9.03
C TYR A 43 3.78 -6.60 -8.84
N TYR A 44 4.17 -7.75 -8.34
CA TYR A 44 5.56 -8.03 -8.01
C TYR A 44 6.51 -7.90 -9.19
N ASP A 45 6.13 -8.38 -10.37
CA ASP A 45 6.99 -8.27 -11.56
C ASP A 45 7.22 -6.82 -11.93
N PHE A 46 6.18 -6.00 -11.92
CA PHE A 46 6.30 -4.57 -12.20
C PHE A 46 7.11 -3.85 -11.12
N MET A 47 6.91 -4.21 -9.87
CA MET A 47 7.68 -3.65 -8.76
C MET A 47 9.16 -4.00 -8.89
N ASN A 48 9.48 -5.24 -9.28
CA ASN A 48 10.86 -5.64 -9.52
C ASN A 48 11.48 -4.84 -10.66
N TYR A 49 10.73 -4.61 -11.73
CA TYR A 49 11.18 -3.78 -12.85
C TYR A 49 11.53 -2.37 -12.37
N LEU A 50 10.65 -1.75 -11.58
CA LEU A 50 10.87 -0.40 -11.06
C LEU A 50 12.02 -0.36 -10.05
N SER A 51 12.16 -1.39 -9.24
CA SER A 51 13.26 -1.52 -8.30
C SER A 51 14.60 -1.62 -9.04
N ASP A 52 14.65 -2.35 -10.16
CA ASP A 52 15.85 -2.41 -11.00
C ASP A 52 16.22 -1.04 -11.58
N HIS A 53 15.28 -0.11 -11.60
CA HIS A 53 15.51 1.27 -12.06
C HIS A 53 15.72 2.26 -10.91
N GLY A 54 15.90 1.78 -9.69
CA GLY A 54 16.32 2.59 -8.57
C GLY A 54 15.23 3.05 -7.62
N TYR A 55 14.04 2.44 -7.65
CA TYR A 55 12.94 2.83 -6.78
C TYR A 55 12.66 1.77 -5.72
N VAL A 56 12.39 2.20 -4.49
CA VAL A 56 11.76 1.34 -3.49
C VAL A 56 10.29 1.21 -3.89
N CYS A 57 9.78 -0.01 -3.90
CA CYS A 57 8.37 -0.26 -4.21
C CYS A 57 7.69 -0.86 -2.99
N VAL A 58 6.57 -0.27 -2.58
CA VAL A 58 5.79 -0.72 -1.44
C VAL A 58 4.34 -0.91 -1.86
N ILE A 59 3.79 -2.06 -1.57
CA ILE A 59 2.37 -2.36 -1.82
C ILE A 59 1.79 -3.02 -0.57
N HIS A 60 0.53 -2.73 -0.28
CA HIS A 60 -0.22 -3.48 0.72
C HIS A 60 -1.43 -4.13 0.07
N ASP A 61 -1.88 -5.24 0.64
CA ASP A 61 -3.20 -5.76 0.33
C ASP A 61 -4.24 -4.84 0.99
N HIS A 62 -5.21 -4.34 0.23
CA HIS A 62 -6.33 -3.61 0.82
C HIS A 62 -7.04 -4.49 1.84
N ARG A 63 -7.67 -3.88 2.84
CA ARG A 63 -8.46 -4.62 3.82
C ARG A 63 -9.46 -5.54 3.13
N GLY A 64 -9.61 -6.75 3.66
CA GLY A 64 -10.47 -7.76 3.05
C GLY A 64 -9.86 -8.45 1.84
N HIS A 65 -8.61 -8.16 1.48
CA HIS A 65 -7.91 -8.73 0.33
C HIS A 65 -6.61 -9.39 0.77
N GLY A 66 -6.17 -10.40 0.02
CA GLY A 66 -4.88 -11.04 0.21
C GLY A 66 -4.61 -11.42 1.66
N GLY A 67 -3.50 -10.95 2.20
CA GLY A 67 -3.09 -11.17 3.59
C GLY A 67 -3.67 -10.20 4.60
N SER A 68 -4.46 -9.20 4.17
CA SER A 68 -5.07 -8.19 5.05
C SER A 68 -6.47 -8.64 5.51
N VAL A 69 -6.56 -9.87 5.96
CA VAL A 69 -7.75 -10.49 6.56
C VAL A 69 -7.34 -11.19 7.85
N GLU A 70 -8.28 -11.33 8.77
CA GLU A 70 -8.04 -12.08 10.01
C GLU A 70 -8.11 -13.59 9.76
N LYS A 71 -8.93 -14.01 8.80
CA LYS A 71 -9.07 -15.42 8.40
C LYS A 71 -9.55 -15.51 6.95
N ALA A 72 -9.31 -16.65 6.31
CA ALA A 72 -9.57 -16.83 4.88
C ALA A 72 -11.02 -16.60 4.48
N GLU A 73 -11.99 -16.90 5.36
CA GLU A 73 -13.41 -16.71 5.10
C GLU A 73 -13.80 -15.24 4.96
N ASP A 74 -12.93 -14.33 5.39
CA ASP A 74 -13.22 -12.90 5.43
C ASP A 74 -12.87 -12.17 4.13
N TYR A 75 -12.49 -12.87 3.07
CA TYR A 75 -12.21 -12.20 1.78
C TYR A 75 -13.41 -11.38 1.32
N GLY A 76 -13.15 -10.09 1.05
CA GLY A 76 -14.18 -9.13 0.70
C GLY A 76 -14.85 -8.46 1.89
N PHE A 77 -14.52 -8.86 3.12
CA PHE A 77 -15.05 -8.26 4.33
C PHE A 77 -14.11 -7.16 4.82
N PHE A 78 -14.62 -5.95 4.98
CA PHE A 78 -13.81 -4.78 5.35
C PHE A 78 -13.75 -4.51 6.85
N TYR A 79 -14.41 -5.32 7.69
CA TYR A 79 -14.43 -5.21 9.16
C TYR A 79 -15.07 -3.91 9.68
N THR A 80 -15.61 -3.08 8.82
CA THR A 80 -16.30 -1.84 9.14
C THR A 80 -17.19 -1.43 7.98
N GLU A 81 -18.26 -0.69 8.28
CA GLU A 81 -19.11 -0.08 7.26
C GLU A 81 -18.62 1.32 6.87
N ASN A 82 -17.58 1.83 7.52
CA ASN A 82 -17.05 3.16 7.25
C ASN A 82 -16.11 3.10 6.04
N GLU A 83 -16.50 3.73 4.95
CA GLU A 83 -15.74 3.77 3.70
C GLU A 83 -14.38 4.45 3.84
N GLN A 84 -14.20 5.30 4.84
CA GLN A 84 -12.94 5.99 5.06
C GLN A 84 -11.82 5.04 5.53
N ALA A 85 -12.17 3.86 6.05
CA ALA A 85 -11.18 2.91 6.55
C ALA A 85 -10.14 2.52 5.50
N ILE A 86 -10.56 2.22 4.27
CA ILE A 86 -9.65 1.82 3.20
C ILE A 86 -8.71 2.97 2.80
N ILE A 87 -9.17 4.20 2.89
CA ILE A 87 -8.37 5.41 2.63
C ILE A 87 -7.37 5.61 3.76
N GLU A 88 -7.78 5.46 5.00
CA GLU A 88 -6.90 5.58 6.16
C GLU A 88 -5.86 4.46 6.18
N ASP A 89 -6.17 3.29 5.64
CA ASP A 89 -5.18 2.23 5.46
C ASP A 89 -4.08 2.66 4.50
N LEU A 90 -4.43 3.30 3.39
CA LEU A 90 -3.44 3.82 2.45
C LEU A 90 -2.55 4.87 3.13
N HIS A 91 -3.15 5.73 3.94
CA HIS A 91 -2.42 6.72 4.74
C HIS A 91 -1.48 6.07 5.76
N THR A 92 -1.93 5.01 6.41
CA THR A 92 -1.10 4.23 7.34
C THR A 92 0.18 3.75 6.65
N VAL A 93 0.05 3.21 5.44
CA VAL A 93 1.19 2.74 4.65
C VAL A 93 2.09 3.90 4.25
N THR A 94 1.54 5.04 3.85
CA THR A 94 2.35 6.23 3.51
C THR A 94 3.16 6.70 4.71
N LYS A 95 2.58 6.71 5.89
CA LYS A 95 3.30 7.10 7.12
C LYS A 95 4.43 6.13 7.43
N TYR A 96 4.19 4.83 7.26
CA TYR A 96 5.22 3.80 7.40
C TYR A 96 6.39 4.06 6.43
N ILE A 97 6.08 4.34 5.16
CA ILE A 97 7.07 4.64 4.13
C ILE A 97 7.91 5.86 4.54
N LYS A 98 7.27 6.93 4.95
CA LYS A 98 7.96 8.17 5.30
C LYS A 98 8.82 8.04 6.56
N HIS A 99 8.45 7.14 7.45
CA HIS A 99 9.25 6.86 8.63
C HIS A 99 10.54 6.11 8.26
N ILE A 100 10.44 5.09 7.41
CA ILE A 100 11.59 4.24 7.06
C ILE A 100 12.45 4.87 5.98
N TYR A 101 11.85 5.53 4.99
CA TYR A 101 12.54 6.13 3.85
C TYR A 101 12.46 7.64 3.90
N SER A 102 12.79 8.21 5.05
CA SER A 102 12.74 9.65 5.29
C SER A 102 13.57 10.42 4.25
N GLY A 103 13.00 11.51 3.74
CA GLY A 103 13.68 12.39 2.79
C GLY A 103 13.57 11.98 1.33
N LEU A 104 12.99 10.81 1.02
CA LEU A 104 12.78 10.39 -0.36
C LEU A 104 11.41 10.87 -0.86
N PRO A 105 11.30 11.25 -2.14
CA PRO A 105 9.98 11.56 -2.72
C PRO A 105 9.14 10.28 -2.78
N VAL A 106 7.84 10.42 -2.54
CA VAL A 106 6.87 9.33 -2.59
C VAL A 106 5.95 9.55 -3.77
N PHE A 107 5.84 8.54 -4.63
CA PHE A 107 4.94 8.54 -5.77
C PHE A 107 3.84 7.50 -5.52
N LEU A 108 2.64 7.78 -5.97
CA LEU A 108 1.49 6.89 -5.81
C LEU A 108 1.08 6.32 -7.16
N PHE A 109 1.14 4.99 -7.30
CA PHE A 109 0.64 4.26 -8.44
C PHE A 109 -0.66 3.56 -8.06
N SER A 110 -1.69 3.67 -8.90
CA SER A 110 -2.98 3.06 -8.59
C SER A 110 -3.62 2.48 -9.85
N HIS A 111 -4.50 1.49 -9.65
CA HIS A 111 -5.20 0.81 -10.72
C HIS A 111 -6.65 0.51 -10.31
N SER A 112 -7.62 0.81 -11.19
CA SER A 112 -9.04 0.48 -11.03
C SER A 112 -9.61 1.01 -9.70
N MET A 113 -10.18 0.15 -8.84
CA MET A 113 -10.70 0.55 -7.52
C MET A 113 -9.61 1.25 -6.69
N GLY A 114 -8.36 0.81 -6.81
CA GLY A 114 -7.23 1.46 -6.13
C GLY A 114 -7.10 2.94 -6.51
N THR A 115 -7.52 3.32 -7.72
CA THR A 115 -7.54 4.72 -8.15
C THR A 115 -8.60 5.52 -7.38
N LEU A 116 -9.75 4.94 -7.10
CA LEU A 116 -10.78 5.59 -6.28
C LEU A 116 -10.28 5.79 -4.85
N VAL A 117 -9.60 4.80 -4.29
CA VAL A 117 -8.97 4.91 -2.97
C VAL A 117 -7.90 6.01 -2.98
N ALA A 118 -7.05 6.03 -3.99
CA ALA A 118 -6.01 7.05 -4.14
C ALA A 118 -6.58 8.46 -4.25
N ARG A 119 -7.67 8.63 -5.01
CA ARG A 119 -8.33 9.93 -5.13
C ARG A 119 -8.92 10.39 -3.80
N GLY A 120 -9.55 9.48 -3.06
CA GLY A 120 -10.04 9.79 -1.71
C GLY A 120 -8.90 10.18 -0.76
N TYR A 121 -7.78 9.48 -0.85
CA TYR A 121 -6.58 9.78 -0.09
C TYR A 121 -6.04 11.19 -0.43
N LEU A 122 -5.93 11.52 -1.72
CA LEU A 122 -5.39 12.81 -2.14
C LEU A 122 -6.25 14.00 -1.71
N LYS A 123 -7.54 13.80 -1.52
CA LYS A 123 -8.42 14.87 -1.00
C LYS A 123 -8.02 15.31 0.40
N ARG A 124 -7.36 14.46 1.18
CA ARG A 124 -6.99 14.72 2.57
C ARG A 124 -5.48 14.83 2.78
N TYR A 125 -4.69 14.12 1.99
CA TYR A 125 -3.28 13.90 2.25
C TYR A 125 -2.38 14.19 1.06
N ASP A 126 -2.79 15.02 0.12
CA ASP A 126 -2.02 15.28 -1.10
C ASP A 126 -0.62 15.84 -0.82
N SER A 127 -0.45 16.54 0.28
CA SER A 127 0.85 17.10 0.66
C SER A 127 1.89 16.02 1.02
N GLU A 128 1.48 14.77 1.19
CA GLU A 128 2.37 13.68 1.55
C GLU A 128 2.98 12.95 0.34
N ILE A 129 2.51 13.26 -0.83
CA ILE A 129 2.96 12.63 -2.07
C ILE A 129 3.78 13.61 -2.91
#